data_98c5127d40e5e1039bd4483756f8c873
#
_entry.id   98c5127d40e5e1039bd4483756f8c873
#
_cell.length_a   1.000
_cell.length_b   1.000
_cell.length_c   1.000
_cell.angle_alpha   90.00
_cell.angle_beta   90.00
_cell.angle_gamma   90.00
#
_symmetry.space_group_name_H-M   'P 1'
#
loop_
_entity.id
_entity.type
_entity.pdbx_description
1 polymer ?
#
loop_
_entity_poly.entity_id
_entity_poly.type
_entity_poly.pdbx_seq_one_letter_code
_entity_poly.pdbx_strand_id
1 'polypeptide(L)'
;MELIRNFCIIAHIDHGKSTLADRLLDFTGTVEQREKKDQLLDDMDLERERGITIKSHAIQMEHEYENNNYILNLIDTPGHVDFSYEVSRSIAACEGALLVVDAAQSIQAQTISNLYLALDNDLEIIPVLNKIDLPSANVEEVTDDIIDLLGCEKDQILKASAKTGEGIDKIISAIINRIPSPKGDSALPLQALIFDSVFNPFRGIETYFKVINGKIKKGQTIKFLATGKTYVADEVGTLKLDKVSKNLISAGDVGYLITGIKNAKEVKVGDTIIEDGKVEVNAIEGFEEVKPMVFAGIYPVDTDDYEELRKSMEKLQLNDASLVFIPESSAALGFGFRCGFLGMLHLEIIQQRLEREFGMSVITTVPNVSYHAFTRKDPNKMILV
;
A
#
# COMPACT_ATOMS: atom_id res chain seq x y z
N MET A 1 7.99 -16.64 -14.73
CA MET A 1 6.71 -16.32 -14.13
C MET A 1 6.17 -17.44 -13.23
N GLU A 2 6.22 -18.69 -13.61
CA GLU A 2 5.69 -19.82 -12.82
C GLU A 2 6.21 -19.91 -11.39
N LEU A 3 7.41 -19.42 -11.14
CA LEU A 3 8.05 -19.39 -9.82
C LEU A 3 7.89 -18.06 -9.06
N ILE A 4 7.02 -17.15 -9.51
CA ILE A 4 6.74 -15.88 -8.84
C ILE A 4 5.43 -16.00 -8.07
N ARG A 5 5.40 -15.43 -6.85
CA ARG A 5 4.19 -15.28 -6.02
C ARG A 5 4.13 -13.86 -5.50
N ASN A 6 3.11 -13.11 -5.90
CA ASN A 6 2.86 -11.77 -5.38
C ASN A 6 1.69 -11.85 -4.40
N PHE A 7 1.91 -11.44 -3.18
CA PHE A 7 0.92 -11.55 -2.12
C PHE A 7 0.99 -10.40 -1.14
N CYS A 8 -0.12 -10.16 -0.46
CA CYS A 8 -0.20 -9.19 0.62
C CYS A 8 -0.63 -9.86 1.93
N ILE A 9 -0.53 -9.12 3.03
CA ILE A 9 -1.04 -9.53 4.34
C ILE A 9 -2.15 -8.58 4.73
N ILE A 10 -3.35 -9.11 4.89
CA ILE A 10 -4.52 -8.38 5.38
C ILE A 10 -4.84 -8.83 6.81
N ALA A 11 -4.97 -7.86 7.70
CA ALA A 11 -5.20 -8.10 9.11
C ALA A 11 -5.88 -6.89 9.77
N HIS A 12 -6.52 -7.13 10.91
CA HIS A 12 -6.88 -6.05 11.81
C HIS A 12 -5.64 -5.51 12.53
N ILE A 13 -5.74 -4.31 13.10
CA ILE A 13 -4.70 -3.71 13.96
C ILE A 13 -4.41 -4.69 15.11
N ASP A 14 -3.14 -4.84 15.47
CA ASP A 14 -2.64 -5.72 16.53
C ASP A 14 -2.87 -7.23 16.32
N HIS A 15 -3.36 -7.70 15.17
CA HIS A 15 -3.43 -9.15 14.88
C HIS A 15 -2.07 -9.77 14.52
N GLY A 16 -1.00 -8.96 14.48
CA GLY A 16 0.38 -9.41 14.30
C GLY A 16 0.85 -9.44 12.85
N LYS A 17 0.30 -8.56 11.99
CA LYS A 17 0.69 -8.40 10.58
C LYS A 17 2.19 -8.16 10.41
N SER A 18 2.74 -7.08 11.00
CA SER A 18 4.15 -6.71 10.87
C SER A 18 5.08 -7.77 11.48
N THR A 19 4.68 -8.38 12.62
CA THR A 19 5.44 -9.50 13.21
C THR A 19 5.46 -10.72 12.29
N LEU A 20 4.37 -11.02 11.60
CA LEU A 20 4.33 -12.12 10.64
C LEU A 20 5.21 -11.81 9.42
N ALA A 21 5.16 -10.57 8.91
CA ALA A 21 6.03 -10.13 7.82
C ALA A 21 7.51 -10.29 8.19
N ASP A 22 7.93 -9.83 9.38
CA ASP A 22 9.29 -10.02 9.89
C ASP A 22 9.69 -11.51 9.93
N ARG A 23 8.79 -12.40 10.36
CA ARG A 23 9.07 -13.84 10.39
C ARG A 23 9.20 -14.47 9.00
N LEU A 24 8.43 -14.02 8.03
CA LEU A 24 8.57 -14.46 6.64
C LEU A 24 9.94 -14.04 6.08
N LEU A 25 10.38 -12.80 6.36
CA LEU A 25 11.71 -12.29 5.98
C LEU A 25 12.83 -13.07 6.64
N ASP A 26 12.69 -13.39 7.92
CA ASP A 26 13.64 -14.20 8.68
C ASP A 26 13.74 -15.64 8.11
N PHE A 27 12.60 -16.28 7.87
CA PHE A 27 12.54 -17.66 7.41
C PHE A 27 13.13 -17.83 6.01
N THR A 28 12.93 -16.85 5.14
CA THR A 28 13.49 -16.83 3.78
C THR A 28 14.96 -16.39 3.74
N GLY A 29 15.53 -16.00 4.87
CA GLY A 29 16.90 -15.52 4.95
C GLY A 29 17.14 -14.18 4.22
N THR A 30 16.07 -13.41 4.00
CA THR A 30 16.13 -12.11 3.32
C THR A 30 16.83 -11.07 4.18
N VAL A 31 16.77 -11.21 5.51
CA VAL A 31 17.37 -10.32 6.50
C VAL A 31 18.55 -10.99 7.19
N GLU A 32 19.73 -10.35 7.18
CA GLU A 32 20.87 -10.85 7.95
C GLU A 32 20.64 -10.66 9.46
N GLN A 33 21.17 -11.57 10.28
CA GLN A 33 20.98 -11.53 11.76
C GLN A 33 21.35 -10.20 12.41
N ARG A 34 22.32 -9.47 11.87
CA ARG A 34 22.77 -8.15 12.36
C ARG A 34 21.83 -7.00 12.00
N GLU A 35 20.95 -7.20 11.03
CA GLU A 35 20.01 -6.18 10.51
C GLU A 35 18.60 -6.37 11.08
N LYS A 36 18.40 -7.42 11.88
CA LYS A 36 17.10 -7.71 12.51
C LYS A 36 16.68 -6.58 13.44
N LYS A 37 15.53 -6.01 13.15
CA LYS A 37 14.80 -5.06 13.99
C LYS A 37 13.35 -5.50 14.01
N ASP A 38 12.66 -5.24 15.10
CA ASP A 38 11.24 -5.44 15.17
C ASP A 38 10.53 -4.43 14.24
N GLN A 39 9.50 -4.87 13.52
CA GLN A 39 8.74 -4.06 12.56
C GLN A 39 9.66 -3.47 11.48
N LEU A 40 10.42 -4.35 10.82
CA LEU A 40 11.44 -3.96 9.85
C LEU A 40 10.87 -3.18 8.66
N LEU A 41 9.64 -3.50 8.24
CA LEU A 41 8.93 -2.85 7.13
C LEU A 41 8.25 -1.54 7.52
N ASP A 42 8.08 -1.27 8.82
CA ASP A 42 7.52 -0.01 9.30
C ASP A 42 8.64 1.05 9.38
N ASP A 43 8.86 1.79 8.28
CA ASP A 43 9.98 2.74 8.15
C ASP A 43 9.80 4.03 8.94
N MET A 44 8.55 4.43 9.19
CA MET A 44 8.24 5.67 9.90
C MET A 44 8.24 5.45 11.41
N ASP A 45 8.80 6.40 12.17
CA ASP A 45 8.72 6.37 13.64
C ASP A 45 7.26 6.36 14.13
N LEU A 46 6.37 7.04 13.40
CA LEU A 46 4.93 7.06 13.69
C LEU A 46 4.27 5.68 13.54
N GLU A 47 4.70 4.87 12.57
CA GLU A 47 4.22 3.50 12.38
C GLU A 47 4.58 2.64 13.59
N ARG A 48 5.84 2.71 14.02
CA ARG A 48 6.34 1.94 15.18
C ARG A 48 5.70 2.38 16.50
N GLU A 49 5.55 3.69 16.72
CA GLU A 49 4.93 4.24 17.93
C GLU A 49 3.45 3.88 18.05
N ARG A 50 2.74 3.86 16.92
CA ARG A 50 1.30 3.57 16.88
C ARG A 50 0.99 2.08 16.67
N GLY A 51 1.98 1.27 16.31
CA GLY A 51 1.81 -0.15 15.98
C GLY A 51 0.96 -0.39 14.73
N ILE A 52 0.96 0.56 13.78
CA ILE A 52 0.17 0.49 12.54
C ILE A 52 1.07 0.75 11.33
N THR A 53 0.86 0.03 10.26
CA THR A 53 1.44 0.36 8.96
C THR A 53 0.62 1.49 8.33
N ILE A 54 1.27 2.58 7.97
CA ILE A 54 0.65 3.75 7.33
C ILE A 54 0.87 3.67 5.82
N LYS A 55 2.08 3.29 5.40
CA LYS A 55 2.48 3.23 4.00
C LYS A 55 2.74 1.79 3.56
N SER A 56 2.31 1.47 2.34
CA SER A 56 2.60 0.15 1.77
C SER A 56 4.08 0.00 1.46
N HIS A 57 4.64 -1.17 1.77
CA HIS A 57 6.00 -1.55 1.42
C HIS A 57 6.00 -2.83 0.59
N ALA A 58 6.78 -2.84 -0.48
CA ALA A 58 6.99 -4.04 -1.27
C ALA A 58 8.39 -4.58 -1.04
N ILE A 59 8.51 -5.88 -0.81
CA ILE A 59 9.79 -6.54 -0.62
C ILE A 59 9.84 -7.89 -1.32
N GLN A 60 10.93 -8.13 -2.04
CA GLN A 60 11.19 -9.38 -2.74
C GLN A 60 12.02 -10.31 -1.86
N MET A 61 11.52 -11.52 -1.64
CA MET A 61 12.18 -12.62 -0.97
C MET A 61 12.49 -13.72 -2.00
N GLU A 62 13.54 -14.49 -1.75
CA GLU A 62 13.88 -15.69 -2.53
C GLU A 62 13.82 -16.89 -1.60
N HIS A 63 13.21 -17.97 -2.03
CA HIS A 63 13.08 -19.18 -1.23
C HIS A 63 13.19 -20.44 -2.09
N GLU A 64 14.07 -21.37 -1.67
CA GLU A 64 14.19 -22.67 -2.31
C GLU A 64 13.14 -23.64 -1.77
N TYR A 65 12.29 -24.15 -2.67
CA TYR A 65 11.26 -25.13 -2.35
C TYR A 65 11.22 -26.20 -3.43
N GLU A 66 11.34 -27.47 -3.05
CA GLU A 66 11.35 -28.63 -3.96
C GLU A 66 12.35 -28.48 -5.14
N ASN A 67 13.57 -28.03 -4.86
CA ASN A 67 14.65 -27.77 -5.84
C ASN A 67 14.35 -26.63 -6.84
N ASN A 68 13.33 -25.83 -6.62
CA ASN A 68 13.04 -24.63 -7.38
C ASN A 68 13.27 -23.38 -6.52
N ASN A 69 13.83 -22.34 -7.14
CA ASN A 69 14.01 -21.05 -6.46
C ASN A 69 12.81 -20.13 -6.76
N TYR A 70 11.93 -19.97 -5.78
CA TYR A 70 10.76 -19.11 -5.87
C TYR A 70 11.10 -17.66 -5.53
N ILE A 71 10.46 -16.75 -6.24
CA ILE A 71 10.44 -15.32 -5.95
C ILE A 71 9.11 -15.00 -5.27
N LEU A 72 9.18 -14.54 -4.02
CA LEU A 72 8.03 -14.18 -3.21
C LEU A 72 8.03 -12.66 -3.03
N ASN A 73 7.12 -11.96 -3.67
CA ASN A 73 6.94 -10.52 -3.51
C ASN A 73 5.85 -10.28 -2.47
N LEU A 74 6.25 -9.85 -1.28
CA LEU A 74 5.32 -9.38 -0.25
C LEU A 74 5.05 -7.89 -0.48
N ILE A 75 3.78 -7.53 -0.58
CA ILE A 75 3.31 -6.15 -0.57
C ILE A 75 2.61 -5.94 0.76
N ASP A 76 3.32 -5.34 1.72
CA ASP A 76 2.76 -5.06 3.03
C ASP A 76 1.76 -3.91 2.94
N THR A 77 0.57 -4.08 3.52
CA THR A 77 -0.56 -3.16 3.38
C THR A 77 -0.94 -2.55 4.71
N PRO A 78 -1.41 -1.29 4.76
CA PRO A 78 -2.03 -0.76 5.97
C PRO A 78 -3.19 -1.62 6.45
N GLY A 79 -3.39 -1.70 7.76
CA GLY A 79 -4.51 -2.45 8.35
C GLY A 79 -5.75 -1.60 8.62
N HIS A 80 -5.62 -0.27 8.69
CA HIS A 80 -6.67 0.64 9.12
C HIS A 80 -7.61 1.06 7.98
N VAL A 81 -8.91 1.20 8.28
CA VAL A 81 -9.95 1.57 7.29
C VAL A 81 -9.70 2.92 6.60
N ASP A 82 -9.08 3.88 7.29
CA ASP A 82 -8.74 5.18 6.70
C ASP A 82 -7.76 5.04 5.53
N PHE A 83 -6.99 3.95 5.47
CA PHE A 83 -6.04 3.64 4.40
C PHE A 83 -6.55 2.58 3.42
N SER A 84 -7.87 2.36 3.35
CA SER A 84 -8.48 1.39 2.44
C SER A 84 -8.09 1.61 0.97
N TYR A 85 -7.75 2.83 0.61
CA TYR A 85 -7.27 3.19 -0.72
C TYR A 85 -5.86 2.64 -1.01
N GLU A 86 -4.91 2.79 -0.07
CA GLU A 86 -3.58 2.18 -0.16
C GLU A 86 -3.67 0.66 -0.19
N VAL A 87 -4.58 0.10 0.63
CA VAL A 87 -4.87 -1.34 0.66
C VAL A 87 -5.36 -1.81 -0.70
N SER A 88 -6.33 -1.15 -1.30
CA SER A 88 -6.89 -1.52 -2.61
C SER A 88 -5.83 -1.54 -3.71
N ARG A 89 -4.91 -0.55 -3.72
CA ARG A 89 -3.81 -0.49 -4.70
C ARG A 89 -2.83 -1.64 -4.56
N SER A 90 -2.44 -1.91 -3.33
CA SER A 90 -1.50 -2.99 -3.00
C SER A 90 -2.09 -4.36 -3.34
N ILE A 91 -3.37 -4.55 -3.04
CA ILE A 91 -4.14 -5.76 -3.36
C ILE A 91 -4.16 -6.00 -4.88
N ALA A 92 -4.40 -4.97 -5.69
CA ALA A 92 -4.43 -5.10 -7.15
C ALA A 92 -3.08 -5.53 -7.78
N ALA A 93 -1.98 -5.38 -7.05
CA ALA A 93 -0.67 -5.87 -7.47
C ALA A 93 -0.40 -7.32 -7.04
N CYS A 94 -1.33 -7.98 -6.35
CA CYS A 94 -1.17 -9.34 -5.81
C CYS A 94 -2.03 -10.37 -6.56
N GLU A 95 -1.68 -11.63 -6.40
CA GLU A 95 -2.47 -12.79 -6.80
C GLU A 95 -3.03 -13.55 -5.59
N GLY A 96 -2.57 -13.23 -4.37
CA GLY A 96 -3.08 -13.84 -3.15
C GLY A 96 -2.94 -12.95 -1.92
N ALA A 97 -3.65 -13.30 -0.86
CA ALA A 97 -3.60 -12.60 0.41
C ALA A 97 -3.57 -13.57 1.59
N LEU A 98 -2.70 -13.30 2.57
CA LEU A 98 -2.76 -13.93 3.88
C LEU A 98 -3.78 -13.18 4.73
N LEU A 99 -4.89 -13.84 5.11
CA LEU A 99 -5.88 -13.30 6.04
C LEU A 99 -5.49 -13.68 7.45
N VAL A 100 -4.92 -12.75 8.21
CA VAL A 100 -4.42 -12.99 9.56
C VAL A 100 -5.48 -12.63 10.60
N VAL A 101 -5.85 -13.62 11.39
CA VAL A 101 -6.82 -13.50 12.49
C VAL A 101 -6.14 -13.84 13.81
N ASP A 102 -6.34 -13.02 14.82
CA ASP A 102 -5.83 -13.25 16.19
C ASP A 102 -6.69 -14.31 16.90
N ALA A 103 -6.06 -15.37 17.41
CA ALA A 103 -6.72 -16.46 18.11
C ALA A 103 -7.39 -16.05 19.43
N ALA A 104 -7.09 -14.87 19.97
CA ALA A 104 -7.69 -14.33 21.20
C ALA A 104 -8.78 -13.28 20.96
N GLN A 105 -8.74 -12.60 19.78
CA GLN A 105 -9.66 -11.48 19.47
C GLN A 105 -10.70 -11.83 18.39
N SER A 106 -10.48 -12.94 17.67
CA SER A 106 -11.33 -13.38 16.56
C SER A 106 -11.44 -12.35 15.40
N ILE A 107 -12.47 -12.46 14.58
CA ILE A 107 -12.69 -11.65 13.40
C ILE A 107 -13.16 -10.26 13.80
N GLN A 108 -12.51 -9.22 13.25
CA GLN A 108 -12.83 -7.82 13.50
C GLN A 108 -13.35 -7.14 12.22
N ALA A 109 -14.02 -6.01 12.36
CA ALA A 109 -14.65 -5.29 11.23
C ALA A 109 -13.68 -4.97 10.07
N GLN A 110 -12.44 -4.56 10.39
CA GLN A 110 -11.43 -4.26 9.37
C GLN A 110 -10.96 -5.51 8.62
N THR A 111 -10.92 -6.67 9.29
CA THR A 111 -10.64 -7.95 8.65
C THR A 111 -11.64 -8.23 7.54
N ILE A 112 -12.92 -8.02 7.83
CA ILE A 112 -14.03 -8.22 6.87
C ILE A 112 -13.92 -7.23 5.71
N SER A 113 -13.72 -5.94 5.99
CA SER A 113 -13.62 -4.91 4.94
C SER A 113 -12.46 -5.20 3.97
N ASN A 114 -11.28 -5.55 4.50
CA ASN A 114 -10.11 -5.86 3.69
C ASN A 114 -10.26 -7.19 2.93
N LEU A 115 -10.98 -8.17 3.52
CA LEU A 115 -11.31 -9.42 2.85
C LEU A 115 -12.17 -9.17 1.61
N TYR A 116 -13.21 -8.33 1.71
CA TYR A 116 -14.03 -8.00 0.54
C TYR A 116 -13.22 -7.33 -0.56
N LEU A 117 -12.31 -6.41 -0.22
CA LEU A 117 -11.40 -5.80 -1.21
C LEU A 117 -10.52 -6.86 -1.90
N ALA A 118 -10.06 -7.87 -1.18
CA ALA A 118 -9.27 -8.95 -1.75
C ALA A 118 -10.11 -9.86 -2.66
N LEU A 119 -11.34 -10.17 -2.27
CA LEU A 119 -12.27 -10.98 -3.06
C LEU A 119 -12.71 -10.25 -4.34
N ASP A 120 -12.95 -8.94 -4.28
CA ASP A 120 -13.30 -8.12 -5.45
C ASP A 120 -12.17 -8.07 -6.49
N ASN A 121 -10.93 -8.35 -6.06
CA ASN A 121 -9.75 -8.46 -6.93
C ASN A 121 -9.38 -9.92 -7.27
N ASP A 122 -10.27 -10.90 -7.05
CA ASP A 122 -10.06 -12.31 -7.34
C ASP A 122 -8.81 -12.93 -6.71
N LEU A 123 -8.40 -12.47 -5.52
CA LEU A 123 -7.23 -13.01 -4.83
C LEU A 123 -7.51 -14.36 -4.19
N GLU A 124 -6.52 -15.28 -4.27
CA GLU A 124 -6.51 -16.49 -3.43
C GLU A 124 -6.32 -16.12 -1.97
N ILE A 125 -7.26 -16.50 -1.11
CA ILE A 125 -7.23 -16.19 0.32
C ILE A 125 -6.67 -17.37 1.11
N ILE A 126 -5.60 -17.12 1.87
CA ILE A 126 -5.01 -18.10 2.79
C ILE A 126 -5.28 -17.65 4.23
N PRO A 127 -6.23 -18.28 4.94
CA PRO A 127 -6.49 -17.93 6.34
C PRO A 127 -5.37 -18.41 7.26
N VAL A 128 -4.90 -17.50 8.13
CA VAL A 128 -3.86 -17.72 9.12
C VAL A 128 -4.38 -17.35 10.49
N LEU A 129 -4.55 -18.33 11.36
CA LEU A 129 -4.89 -18.14 12.76
C LEU A 129 -3.59 -17.91 13.55
N ASN A 130 -3.34 -16.66 13.90
CA ASN A 130 -2.10 -16.22 14.57
C ASN A 130 -2.25 -16.13 16.08
N LYS A 131 -1.11 -16.05 16.77
CA LYS A 131 -0.99 -15.92 18.24
C LYS A 131 -1.54 -17.14 19.01
N ILE A 132 -1.41 -18.33 18.44
CA ILE A 132 -1.82 -19.58 19.11
C ILE A 132 -1.03 -19.88 20.40
N ASP A 133 0.07 -19.17 20.63
CA ASP A 133 0.92 -19.24 21.82
C ASP A 133 0.33 -18.52 23.04
N LEU A 134 -0.69 -17.69 22.87
CA LEU A 134 -1.29 -16.94 23.95
C LEU A 134 -2.15 -17.85 24.85
N PRO A 135 -2.08 -17.70 26.18
CA PRO A 135 -2.97 -18.44 27.10
C PRO A 135 -4.46 -18.15 26.89
N SER A 136 -4.78 -16.98 26.32
CA SER A 136 -6.14 -16.53 25.98
C SER A 136 -6.61 -16.97 24.59
N ALA A 137 -5.78 -17.71 23.84
CA ALA A 137 -6.13 -18.15 22.49
C ALA A 137 -7.29 -19.18 22.54
N ASN A 138 -8.37 -18.88 21.81
CA ASN A 138 -9.51 -19.80 21.63
C ASN A 138 -9.49 -20.35 20.20
N VAL A 139 -8.53 -21.25 19.95
CA VAL A 139 -8.21 -21.78 18.62
C VAL A 139 -9.41 -22.47 17.96
N GLU A 140 -10.24 -23.18 18.71
CA GLU A 140 -11.38 -23.92 18.15
C GLU A 140 -12.49 -22.98 17.70
N GLU A 141 -12.93 -22.07 18.56
CA GLU A 141 -14.00 -21.12 18.28
C GLU A 141 -13.62 -20.19 17.13
N VAL A 142 -12.40 -19.61 17.16
CA VAL A 142 -11.96 -18.72 16.09
C VAL A 142 -11.76 -19.46 14.75
N THR A 143 -11.41 -20.76 14.79
CA THR A 143 -11.40 -21.61 13.59
C THR A 143 -12.80 -21.72 12.99
N ASP A 144 -13.82 -21.96 13.83
CA ASP A 144 -15.20 -22.05 13.38
C ASP A 144 -15.70 -20.71 12.81
N ASP A 145 -15.36 -19.57 13.45
CA ASP A 145 -15.66 -18.22 12.93
C ASP A 145 -15.05 -17.99 11.54
N ILE A 146 -13.81 -18.45 11.31
CA ILE A 146 -13.15 -18.33 10.00
C ILE A 146 -13.84 -19.20 8.95
N ILE A 147 -14.24 -20.41 9.31
CA ILE A 147 -15.00 -21.32 8.43
C ILE A 147 -16.33 -20.67 8.03
N ASP A 148 -17.05 -20.10 8.98
CA ASP A 148 -18.34 -19.43 8.73
C ASP A 148 -18.18 -18.20 7.82
N LEU A 149 -17.05 -17.46 7.96
CA LEU A 149 -16.77 -16.29 7.13
C LEU A 149 -16.38 -16.66 5.69
N LEU A 150 -15.49 -17.65 5.53
CA LEU A 150 -14.87 -17.96 4.23
C LEU A 150 -15.51 -19.14 3.51
N GLY A 151 -16.28 -19.98 4.20
CA GLY A 151 -16.79 -21.25 3.66
C GLY A 151 -15.68 -22.26 3.34
N CYS A 152 -14.52 -22.15 4.01
CA CYS A 152 -13.38 -23.04 3.78
C CYS A 152 -13.39 -24.26 4.68
N GLU A 153 -12.60 -25.29 4.34
CA GLU A 153 -12.43 -26.46 5.19
C GLU A 153 -11.42 -26.17 6.33
N LYS A 154 -11.59 -26.87 7.47
CA LYS A 154 -10.77 -26.68 8.69
C LYS A 154 -9.26 -26.88 8.46
N ASP A 155 -8.86 -27.77 7.56
CA ASP A 155 -7.47 -28.07 7.20
C ASP A 155 -6.84 -26.99 6.31
N GLN A 156 -7.63 -26.12 5.72
CA GLN A 156 -7.16 -24.97 4.95
C GLN A 156 -6.70 -23.81 5.83
N ILE A 157 -7.07 -23.79 7.11
CA ILE A 157 -6.71 -22.75 8.07
C ILE A 157 -5.35 -23.07 8.70
N LEU A 158 -4.37 -22.21 8.47
CA LEU A 158 -3.01 -22.37 8.99
C LEU A 158 -2.93 -21.80 10.40
N LYS A 159 -2.44 -22.62 11.35
CA LYS A 159 -2.22 -22.20 12.74
C LYS A 159 -0.78 -21.77 12.90
N ALA A 160 -0.55 -20.57 13.47
CA ALA A 160 0.77 -20.00 13.60
C ALA A 160 0.94 -19.13 14.85
N SER A 161 2.18 -18.95 15.25
CA SER A 161 2.62 -17.90 16.15
C SER A 161 3.76 -17.14 15.50
N ALA A 162 3.48 -15.94 15.03
CA ALA A 162 4.50 -15.06 14.49
C ALA A 162 5.58 -14.72 15.54
N LYS A 163 5.22 -14.69 16.81
CA LYS A 163 6.14 -14.44 17.93
C LYS A 163 7.16 -15.57 18.12
N THR A 164 6.71 -16.82 18.12
CA THR A 164 7.58 -18.00 18.37
C THR A 164 8.20 -18.58 17.10
N GLY A 165 7.62 -18.26 15.93
CA GLY A 165 8.00 -18.82 14.63
C GLY A 165 7.27 -20.13 14.28
N GLU A 166 6.36 -20.60 15.14
CA GLU A 166 5.58 -21.82 14.90
C GLU A 166 4.67 -21.66 13.67
N GLY A 167 4.67 -22.63 12.76
CA GLY A 167 3.80 -22.70 11.59
C GLY A 167 4.22 -21.81 10.41
N ILE A 168 5.32 -21.08 10.49
CA ILE A 168 5.80 -20.20 9.39
C ILE A 168 6.19 -21.01 8.16
N ASP A 169 6.78 -22.18 8.32
CA ASP A 169 7.10 -23.12 7.26
C ASP A 169 5.87 -23.54 6.44
N LYS A 170 4.74 -23.78 7.13
CA LYS A 170 3.47 -24.12 6.50
C LYS A 170 2.88 -22.93 5.73
N ILE A 171 3.03 -21.71 6.26
CA ILE A 171 2.58 -20.49 5.59
C ILE A 171 3.37 -20.30 4.29
N ILE A 172 4.71 -20.42 4.30
CA ILE A 172 5.54 -20.32 3.08
C ILE A 172 5.14 -21.41 2.08
N SER A 173 4.97 -22.65 2.53
CA SER A 173 4.53 -23.75 1.66
C SER A 173 3.15 -23.47 1.04
N ALA A 174 2.21 -22.91 1.81
CA ALA A 174 0.89 -22.55 1.29
C ALA A 174 0.94 -21.39 0.30
N ILE A 175 1.76 -20.36 0.54
CA ILE A 175 2.00 -19.27 -0.42
C ILE A 175 2.46 -19.84 -1.76
N ILE A 176 3.45 -20.75 -1.75
CA ILE A 176 4.01 -21.35 -2.96
C ILE A 176 2.99 -22.21 -3.70
N ASN A 177 2.24 -23.04 -2.98
CA ASN A 177 1.38 -24.06 -3.56
C ASN A 177 -0.03 -23.57 -3.90
N ARG A 178 -0.58 -22.60 -3.17
CA ARG A 178 -1.96 -22.13 -3.32
C ARG A 178 -2.06 -20.85 -4.13
N ILE A 179 -1.16 -19.87 -3.90
CA ILE A 179 -1.22 -18.62 -4.66
C ILE A 179 -0.83 -18.90 -6.12
N PRO A 180 -1.66 -18.52 -7.08
CA PRO A 180 -1.33 -18.73 -8.48
C PRO A 180 -0.14 -17.86 -8.91
N SER A 181 0.58 -18.31 -9.94
CA SER A 181 1.59 -17.46 -10.58
C SER A 181 0.92 -16.27 -11.29
N PRO A 182 1.62 -15.13 -11.42
CA PRO A 182 1.11 -13.97 -12.14
C PRO A 182 0.67 -14.35 -13.57
N LYS A 183 -0.44 -13.78 -14.01
CA LYS A 183 -0.90 -13.89 -15.39
C LYS A 183 -0.18 -12.84 -16.24
N GLY A 184 0.05 -13.13 -17.52
CA GLY A 184 0.66 -12.19 -18.46
C GLY A 184 1.68 -12.87 -19.37
N ASP A 185 2.23 -12.12 -20.33
CA ASP A 185 3.23 -12.61 -21.27
C ASP A 185 4.34 -11.59 -21.50
N SER A 186 5.56 -12.00 -21.30
CA SER A 186 6.75 -11.18 -21.52
C SER A 186 7.07 -10.89 -22.99
N ALA A 187 6.39 -11.55 -23.94
CA ALA A 187 6.50 -11.31 -25.36
C ALA A 187 5.53 -10.23 -25.88
N LEU A 188 4.49 -9.90 -25.10
CA LEU A 188 3.53 -8.84 -25.42
C LEU A 188 4.15 -7.43 -25.23
N PRO A 189 3.51 -6.38 -25.76
CA PRO A 189 3.89 -4.99 -25.47
C PRO A 189 3.91 -4.69 -23.98
N LEU A 190 4.78 -3.77 -23.54
CA LEU A 190 4.88 -3.37 -22.13
C LEU A 190 3.55 -2.80 -21.64
N GLN A 191 3.10 -3.33 -20.53
CA GLN A 191 1.97 -2.86 -19.73
C GLN A 191 2.29 -3.10 -18.27
N ALA A 192 2.53 -2.02 -17.52
CA ALA A 192 2.83 -2.11 -16.09
C ALA A 192 1.94 -1.18 -15.29
N LEU A 193 1.52 -1.64 -14.12
CA LEU A 193 0.63 -0.93 -13.20
C LEU A 193 1.45 -0.24 -12.13
N ILE A 194 1.24 1.06 -11.94
CA ILE A 194 1.81 1.82 -10.83
C ILE A 194 0.90 1.62 -9.61
N PHE A 195 1.40 0.98 -8.55
CA PHE A 195 0.63 0.81 -7.32
C PHE A 195 1.05 1.74 -6.19
N ASP A 196 2.27 2.31 -6.22
CA ASP A 196 2.73 3.31 -5.25
C ASP A 196 3.84 4.20 -5.82
N SER A 197 4.16 5.30 -5.12
CA SER A 197 5.27 6.20 -5.45
C SER A 197 5.82 6.89 -4.21
N VAL A 198 7.13 7.14 -4.21
CA VAL A 198 7.85 7.82 -3.13
C VAL A 198 8.70 8.95 -3.70
N PHE A 199 8.65 10.11 -3.07
CA PHE A 199 9.54 11.21 -3.45
C PHE A 199 10.90 11.10 -2.75
N ASN A 200 11.95 11.10 -3.55
CA ASN A 200 13.32 11.17 -3.09
C ASN A 200 13.91 12.53 -3.48
N PRO A 201 14.42 13.35 -2.53
CA PRO A 201 14.93 14.68 -2.84
C PRO A 201 16.07 14.71 -3.87
N PHE A 202 16.83 13.63 -3.98
CA PHE A 202 18.00 13.53 -4.86
C PHE A 202 17.68 12.88 -6.21
N ARG A 203 16.75 11.92 -6.24
CA ARG A 203 16.45 11.08 -7.41
C ARG A 203 15.12 11.41 -8.07
N GLY A 204 14.30 12.26 -7.45
CA GLY A 204 12.94 12.55 -7.88
C GLY A 204 11.94 11.49 -7.41
N ILE A 205 10.87 11.31 -8.17
CA ILE A 205 9.82 10.33 -7.82
C ILE A 205 10.29 8.93 -8.21
N GLU A 206 10.33 8.06 -7.24
CA GLU A 206 10.54 6.64 -7.39
C GLU A 206 9.17 5.96 -7.47
N THR A 207 8.89 5.31 -8.57
CA THR A 207 7.58 4.71 -8.86
C THR A 207 7.66 3.21 -8.64
N TYR A 208 6.74 2.65 -7.85
CA TYR A 208 6.63 1.21 -7.63
C TYR A 208 5.57 0.64 -8.56
N PHE A 209 5.91 -0.43 -9.26
CA PHE A 209 5.07 -0.98 -10.30
C PHE A 209 5.11 -2.50 -10.35
N LYS A 210 4.06 -3.08 -10.91
CA LYS A 210 3.99 -4.48 -11.33
C LYS A 210 3.93 -4.57 -12.85
N VAL A 211 4.77 -5.36 -13.45
CA VAL A 211 4.70 -5.63 -14.90
C VAL A 211 3.62 -6.69 -15.16
N ILE A 212 2.58 -6.32 -15.87
CA ILE A 212 1.51 -7.23 -16.26
C ILE A 212 1.92 -7.94 -17.54
N ASN A 213 2.33 -7.20 -18.59
CA ASN A 213 2.79 -7.73 -19.86
C ASN A 213 4.10 -7.09 -20.28
N GLY A 214 4.85 -7.80 -21.11
CA GLY A 214 6.07 -7.28 -21.70
C GLY A 214 7.24 -7.21 -20.75
N LYS A 215 8.10 -6.24 -20.98
CA LYS A 215 9.35 -6.01 -20.24
C LYS A 215 9.68 -4.53 -20.22
N ILE A 216 10.25 -4.06 -19.11
CA ILE A 216 10.82 -2.73 -18.99
C ILE A 216 12.34 -2.82 -18.83
N LYS A 217 13.10 -2.01 -19.57
CA LYS A 217 14.57 -2.00 -19.57
C LYS A 217 15.09 -0.65 -19.09
N LYS A 218 16.23 -0.68 -18.43
CA LYS A 218 17.00 0.53 -18.17
C LYS A 218 17.33 1.25 -19.49
N GLY A 219 17.12 2.56 -19.54
CA GLY A 219 17.33 3.40 -20.73
C GLY A 219 16.19 3.36 -21.77
N GLN A 220 15.11 2.60 -21.51
CA GLN A 220 13.96 2.55 -22.41
C GLN A 220 13.09 3.80 -22.28
N THR A 221 12.59 4.28 -23.41
CA THR A 221 11.59 5.35 -23.42
C THR A 221 10.20 4.77 -23.13
N ILE A 222 9.57 5.30 -22.10
CA ILE A 222 8.27 4.86 -21.60
C ILE A 222 7.29 6.02 -21.58
N LYS A 223 6.00 5.72 -21.60
CA LYS A 223 4.92 6.68 -21.52
C LYS A 223 3.95 6.31 -20.40
N PHE A 224 3.55 7.31 -19.62
CA PHE A 224 2.46 7.19 -18.64
C PHE A 224 1.14 7.54 -19.35
N LEU A 225 0.19 6.59 -19.36
CA LEU A 225 -1.04 6.75 -20.14
C LEU A 225 -1.93 7.87 -19.65
N ALA A 226 -2.15 7.99 -18.34
CA ALA A 226 -3.05 8.99 -17.77
C ALA A 226 -2.56 10.43 -17.96
N THR A 227 -1.24 10.65 -17.91
CA THR A 227 -0.66 11.98 -18.08
C THR A 227 -0.22 12.24 -19.53
N GLY A 228 -0.11 11.20 -20.35
CA GLY A 228 0.37 11.28 -21.74
C GLY A 228 1.85 11.63 -21.87
N LYS A 229 2.59 11.75 -20.77
CA LYS A 229 3.99 12.18 -20.74
C LYS A 229 4.94 11.00 -20.96
N THR A 230 6.05 11.30 -21.62
CA THR A 230 7.09 10.34 -21.98
C THR A 230 8.37 10.64 -21.21
N TYR A 231 9.02 9.59 -20.70
CA TYR A 231 10.25 9.66 -19.92
C TYR A 231 11.20 8.54 -20.29
N VAL A 232 12.46 8.68 -19.89
CA VAL A 232 13.44 7.62 -19.98
C VAL A 232 13.49 6.89 -18.64
N ALA A 233 13.50 5.57 -18.66
CA ALA A 233 13.69 4.72 -17.48
C ALA A 233 15.18 4.76 -17.07
N ASP A 234 15.59 5.75 -16.31
CA ASP A 234 17.00 5.94 -15.91
C ASP A 234 17.50 4.76 -15.09
N GLU A 235 16.64 4.22 -14.24
CA GLU A 235 16.92 3.03 -13.44
C GLU A 235 15.65 2.21 -13.25
N VAL A 236 15.79 0.89 -13.33
CA VAL A 236 14.78 -0.10 -12.95
C VAL A 236 15.41 -1.13 -12.04
N GLY A 237 14.62 -1.73 -11.16
CA GLY A 237 15.14 -2.74 -10.24
C GLY A 237 14.07 -3.38 -9.39
N THR A 238 14.49 -4.26 -8.48
CA THR A 238 13.62 -4.95 -7.52
C THR A 238 13.83 -4.40 -6.12
N LEU A 239 12.81 -4.55 -5.31
CA LEU A 239 12.76 -4.08 -3.93
C LEU A 239 13.15 -5.26 -3.02
N LYS A 240 14.39 -5.29 -2.58
CA LYS A 240 14.85 -6.09 -1.43
C LYS A 240 14.88 -5.17 -0.21
N LEU A 241 15.61 -5.50 0.83
CA LEU A 241 15.87 -4.55 1.93
C LEU A 241 16.40 -3.24 1.37
N ASP A 242 17.42 -3.35 0.50
CA ASP A 242 17.88 -2.26 -0.33
C ASP A 242 17.34 -2.42 -1.77
N LYS A 243 17.25 -1.31 -2.48
CA LYS A 243 16.89 -1.30 -3.90
C LYS A 243 18.01 -1.92 -4.73
N VAL A 244 17.69 -2.97 -5.46
CA VAL A 244 18.65 -3.68 -6.32
C VAL A 244 18.39 -3.31 -7.77
N SER A 245 19.30 -2.50 -8.36
CA SER A 245 19.21 -2.12 -9.77
C SER A 245 19.35 -3.34 -10.68
N LYS A 246 18.51 -3.41 -11.70
CA LYS A 246 18.52 -4.45 -12.74
C LYS A 246 18.52 -3.81 -14.11
N ASN A 247 18.95 -4.57 -15.13
CA ASN A 247 18.88 -4.10 -16.51
C ASN A 247 17.50 -4.30 -17.14
N LEU A 248 16.70 -5.21 -16.57
CA LEU A 248 15.43 -5.67 -17.11
C LEU A 248 14.52 -6.16 -15.98
N ILE A 249 13.23 -5.78 -16.05
CA ILE A 249 12.13 -6.34 -15.26
C ILE A 249 11.10 -6.89 -16.25
N SER A 250 10.57 -8.07 -15.98
CA SER A 250 9.69 -8.82 -16.88
C SER A 250 8.28 -8.97 -16.32
N ALA A 251 7.35 -9.41 -17.18
CA ALA A 251 5.97 -9.71 -16.76
C ALA A 251 5.93 -10.62 -15.53
N GLY A 252 5.05 -10.28 -14.57
CA GLY A 252 4.90 -10.92 -13.27
C GLY A 252 5.76 -10.33 -12.16
N ASP A 253 6.84 -9.63 -12.47
CA ASP A 253 7.72 -9.03 -11.47
C ASP A 253 7.14 -7.73 -10.89
N VAL A 254 7.43 -7.51 -9.61
CA VAL A 254 7.24 -6.25 -8.89
C VAL A 254 8.59 -5.54 -8.79
N GLY A 255 8.60 -4.22 -9.05
CA GLY A 255 9.85 -3.47 -9.06
C GLY A 255 9.65 -1.98 -8.86
N TYR A 256 10.77 -1.26 -8.98
CA TYR A 256 10.80 0.20 -8.94
C TYR A 256 11.38 0.79 -10.22
N LEU A 257 10.98 2.03 -10.49
CA LEU A 257 11.40 2.83 -11.64
C LEU A 257 11.79 4.23 -11.18
N ILE A 258 12.90 4.74 -11.71
CA ILE A 258 13.34 6.12 -11.55
C ILE A 258 13.44 6.76 -12.93
N THR A 259 12.82 7.93 -13.05
CA THR A 259 12.76 8.69 -14.30
C THR A 259 13.18 10.14 -14.13
N GLY A 260 13.66 10.53 -12.93
CA GLY A 260 14.04 11.90 -12.61
C GLY A 260 12.87 12.90 -12.52
N ILE A 261 11.62 12.45 -12.50
CA ILE A 261 10.43 13.30 -12.33
C ILE A 261 10.46 13.93 -10.94
N LYS A 262 10.24 15.25 -10.88
CA LYS A 262 10.23 16.04 -9.63
C LYS A 262 8.84 16.53 -9.23
N ASN A 263 7.86 16.43 -10.14
CA ASN A 263 6.51 16.94 -9.91
C ASN A 263 5.54 15.75 -9.72
N ALA A 264 4.95 15.63 -8.54
CA ALA A 264 4.01 14.55 -8.20
C ALA A 264 2.80 14.46 -9.15
N LYS A 265 2.37 15.58 -9.72
CA LYS A 265 1.24 15.61 -10.66
C LYS A 265 1.53 14.87 -11.98
N GLU A 266 2.78 14.53 -12.23
CA GLU A 266 3.21 13.81 -13.44
C GLU A 266 3.21 12.29 -13.28
N VAL A 267 3.13 11.80 -12.04
CA VAL A 267 2.98 10.38 -11.73
C VAL A 267 1.69 10.18 -10.95
N LYS A 268 0.76 9.48 -11.56
CA LYS A 268 -0.48 9.10 -10.88
C LYS A 268 -0.38 7.64 -10.46
N VAL A 269 -0.63 7.35 -9.20
CA VAL A 269 -0.78 5.96 -8.77
C VAL A 269 -2.06 5.41 -9.40
N GLY A 270 -1.98 4.16 -9.90
CA GLY A 270 -3.03 3.56 -10.72
C GLY A 270 -2.85 3.80 -12.22
N ASP A 271 -1.85 4.61 -12.63
CA ASP A 271 -1.56 4.79 -14.04
C ASP A 271 -0.88 3.56 -14.65
N THR A 272 -0.98 3.46 -15.97
CA THR A 272 -0.36 2.40 -16.75
C THR A 272 0.88 2.90 -17.46
N ILE A 273 1.99 2.21 -17.26
CA ILE A 273 3.24 2.42 -18.00
C ILE A 273 3.23 1.57 -19.26
N ILE A 274 3.52 2.19 -20.40
CA ILE A 274 3.66 1.54 -21.70
C ILE A 274 4.99 1.91 -22.36
N GLU A 275 5.39 1.20 -23.39
CA GLU A 275 6.50 1.59 -24.25
C GLU A 275 6.06 2.68 -25.23
N ASP A 276 6.83 3.77 -25.32
CA ASP A 276 6.50 4.87 -26.22
C ASP A 276 6.66 4.47 -27.71
N GLY A 277 5.72 4.92 -28.54
CA GLY A 277 5.78 4.74 -30.00
C GLY A 277 5.46 3.32 -30.52
N LYS A 278 5.07 2.39 -29.64
CA LYS A 278 4.57 1.06 -30.02
C LYS A 278 3.05 0.95 -29.85
N VAL A 279 2.49 -0.17 -30.27
CA VAL A 279 1.06 -0.52 -30.35
C VAL A 279 0.21 0.18 -29.26
N GLU A 280 -1.00 0.64 -29.62
CA GLU A 280 -1.99 1.12 -28.65
C GLU A 280 -2.31 -0.01 -27.64
N VAL A 281 -1.99 0.25 -26.39
CA VAL A 281 -2.24 -0.63 -25.25
C VAL A 281 -3.31 0.08 -24.40
N ASN A 282 -4.33 -0.66 -23.99
CA ASN A 282 -5.36 -0.13 -23.09
C ASN A 282 -4.79 0.11 -21.68
N ALA A 283 -5.34 1.13 -21.00
CA ALA A 283 -5.06 1.31 -19.58
C ALA A 283 -5.52 0.09 -18.79
N ILE A 284 -4.78 -0.24 -17.73
CA ILE A 284 -5.20 -1.25 -16.76
C ILE A 284 -6.38 -0.66 -15.99
N GLU A 285 -7.51 -1.36 -15.98
CA GLU A 285 -8.70 -0.95 -15.23
C GLU A 285 -8.49 -1.14 -13.73
N GLY A 286 -9.16 -0.35 -12.92
CA GLY A 286 -9.30 -0.64 -11.49
C GLY A 286 -8.89 0.46 -10.52
N PHE A 287 -8.51 1.67 -10.97
CA PHE A 287 -8.17 2.74 -10.03
C PHE A 287 -9.11 3.95 -10.17
N GLU A 288 -9.93 4.13 -9.14
CA GLU A 288 -10.70 5.36 -8.97
C GLU A 288 -9.84 6.44 -8.31
N GLU A 289 -10.12 7.72 -8.62
CA GLU A 289 -9.51 8.83 -7.89
C GLU A 289 -10.00 8.84 -6.43
N VAL A 290 -9.08 9.05 -5.51
CA VAL A 290 -9.38 9.13 -4.08
C VAL A 290 -10.29 10.31 -3.81
N LYS A 291 -11.43 10.04 -3.17
CA LYS A 291 -12.33 11.10 -2.69
C LYS A 291 -12.13 11.28 -1.20
N PRO A 292 -11.71 12.46 -0.73
CA PRO A 292 -11.63 12.74 0.69
C PRO A 292 -12.99 12.56 1.37
N MET A 293 -12.97 11.99 2.57
CA MET A 293 -14.16 11.75 3.39
C MET A 293 -14.32 12.80 4.50
N VAL A 294 -13.19 13.35 4.97
CA VAL A 294 -13.13 14.31 6.07
C VAL A 294 -12.40 15.54 5.60
N PHE A 295 -12.92 16.71 5.94
CA PHE A 295 -12.33 18.00 5.60
C PHE A 295 -12.03 18.80 6.86
N ALA A 296 -10.86 19.42 6.93
CA ALA A 296 -10.49 20.36 7.99
C ALA A 296 -9.60 21.47 7.44
N GLY A 297 -9.66 22.63 8.08
CA GLY A 297 -8.71 23.71 7.84
C GLY A 297 -7.42 23.45 8.59
N ILE A 298 -6.26 23.63 7.95
CA ILE A 298 -4.94 23.64 8.56
C ILE A 298 -4.36 25.05 8.44
N TYR A 299 -4.03 25.65 9.57
CA TYR A 299 -3.49 27.00 9.66
C TYR A 299 -2.18 26.98 10.46
N PRO A 300 -1.16 27.75 10.07
CA PRO A 300 0.04 27.87 10.89
C PRO A 300 -0.29 28.59 12.21
N VAL A 301 0.42 28.24 13.29
CA VAL A 301 0.27 28.94 14.58
C VAL A 301 0.74 30.38 14.46
N ASP A 302 1.87 30.63 13.76
CA ASP A 302 2.32 31.95 13.37
C ASP A 302 1.89 32.23 11.93
N THR A 303 1.19 33.33 11.71
CA THR A 303 0.68 33.72 10.38
C THR A 303 1.78 33.98 9.37
N ASP A 304 2.99 34.32 9.81
CA ASP A 304 4.15 34.55 8.95
C ASP A 304 4.68 33.25 8.33
N ASP A 305 4.38 32.10 8.92
CA ASP A 305 4.80 30.78 8.46
C ASP A 305 3.93 30.19 7.31
N TYR A 306 2.97 30.92 6.78
CA TYR A 306 2.06 30.44 5.72
C TYR A 306 2.81 29.86 4.50
N GLU A 307 3.84 30.56 4.02
CA GLU A 307 4.63 30.11 2.86
C GLU A 307 5.45 28.85 3.16
N GLU A 308 5.92 28.69 4.40
CA GLU A 308 6.62 27.50 4.86
C GLU A 308 5.64 26.30 4.98
N LEU A 309 4.45 26.57 5.56
CA LEU A 309 3.37 25.56 5.61
C LEU A 309 3.00 25.10 4.19
N ARG A 310 2.86 26.02 3.21
CA ARG A 310 2.57 25.66 1.83
C ARG A 310 3.60 24.69 1.25
N LYS A 311 4.89 25.01 1.40
CA LYS A 311 5.98 24.15 0.93
C LYS A 311 5.99 22.78 1.61
N SER A 312 5.67 22.74 2.91
CA SER A 312 5.59 21.50 3.69
C SER A 312 4.41 20.64 3.23
N MET A 313 3.25 21.24 2.99
CA MET A 313 2.07 20.55 2.43
C MET A 313 2.34 20.01 1.01
N GLU A 314 3.00 20.78 0.14
CA GLU A 314 3.41 20.33 -1.18
C GLU A 314 4.36 19.13 -1.12
N LYS A 315 5.34 19.14 -0.19
CA LYS A 315 6.24 18.01 0.03
C LYS A 315 5.53 16.77 0.60
N LEU A 316 4.60 16.95 1.53
CA LEU A 316 3.78 15.84 2.04
C LEU A 316 2.95 15.21 0.93
N GLN A 317 2.33 16.00 0.07
CA GLN A 317 1.54 15.52 -1.06
C GLN A 317 2.37 14.70 -2.07
N LEU A 318 3.69 14.93 -2.15
CA LEU A 318 4.57 14.09 -2.98
C LEU A 318 4.66 12.65 -2.49
N ASN A 319 4.50 12.44 -1.18
CA ASN A 319 4.59 11.13 -0.51
C ASN A 319 3.22 10.58 -0.13
N ASP A 320 2.17 11.37 -0.24
CA ASP A 320 0.80 11.02 0.11
C ASP A 320 -0.15 11.57 -0.94
N ALA A 321 -0.42 10.77 -1.95
CA ALA A 321 -1.27 11.15 -3.08
C ALA A 321 -2.75 11.33 -2.68
N SER A 322 -3.15 10.88 -1.49
CA SER A 322 -4.50 11.01 -0.95
C SER A 322 -4.75 12.38 -0.32
N LEU A 323 -3.68 13.11 0.05
CA LEU A 323 -3.77 14.44 0.62
C LEU A 323 -4.17 15.47 -0.43
N VAL A 324 -5.35 16.05 -0.28
CA VAL A 324 -5.85 17.14 -1.14
C VAL A 324 -5.92 18.42 -0.32
N PHE A 325 -5.40 19.52 -0.85
CA PHE A 325 -5.51 20.83 -0.17
C PHE A 325 -5.68 21.97 -1.15
N ILE A 326 -6.43 22.97 -0.72
CA ILE A 326 -6.64 24.23 -1.44
C ILE A 326 -6.42 25.41 -0.50
N PRO A 327 -5.88 26.56 -0.96
CA PRO A 327 -5.76 27.74 -0.13
C PRO A 327 -7.11 28.19 0.42
N GLU A 328 -7.13 28.55 1.70
CA GLU A 328 -8.29 29.08 2.39
C GLU A 328 -7.88 30.25 3.31
N SER A 329 -8.79 31.13 3.61
CA SER A 329 -8.55 32.21 4.56
C SER A 329 -9.66 32.26 5.61
N SER A 330 -9.26 32.45 6.87
CA SER A 330 -10.14 32.65 8.00
C SER A 330 -9.95 34.03 8.60
N ALA A 331 -11.05 34.71 8.96
CA ALA A 331 -10.97 36.00 9.60
C ALA A 331 -10.28 35.95 10.98
N ALA A 332 -10.30 34.79 11.64
CA ALA A 332 -9.70 34.58 12.96
C ALA A 332 -8.27 33.99 12.91
N LEU A 333 -7.98 33.13 11.91
CA LEU A 333 -6.73 32.36 11.84
C LEU A 333 -5.81 32.80 10.69
N GLY A 334 -6.24 33.77 9.86
CA GLY A 334 -5.45 34.22 8.72
C GLY A 334 -5.50 33.26 7.52
N PHE A 335 -4.37 33.15 6.81
CA PHE A 335 -4.24 32.28 5.65
C PHE A 335 -3.85 30.85 6.06
N GLY A 336 -4.45 29.87 5.41
CA GLY A 336 -4.21 28.45 5.63
C GLY A 336 -4.68 27.61 4.44
N PHE A 337 -5.00 26.35 4.68
CA PHE A 337 -5.46 25.42 3.67
C PHE A 337 -6.69 24.67 4.16
N ARG A 338 -7.69 24.55 3.29
CA ARG A 338 -8.75 23.56 3.44
C ARG A 338 -8.21 22.24 2.89
N CYS A 339 -8.11 21.24 3.76
CA CYS A 339 -7.54 19.95 3.46
C CYS A 339 -8.61 18.87 3.45
N GLY A 340 -8.48 17.92 2.54
CA GLY A 340 -9.29 16.71 2.49
C GLY A 340 -8.46 15.49 2.89
N PHE A 341 -9.04 14.64 3.74
CA PHE A 341 -8.42 13.45 4.33
C PHE A 341 -9.29 12.22 4.11
N LEU A 342 -8.68 11.05 4.14
CA LEU A 342 -9.39 9.77 4.05
C LEU A 342 -10.24 9.48 5.29
N GLY A 343 -9.77 9.91 6.47
CA GLY A 343 -10.43 9.75 7.75
C GLY A 343 -9.76 10.57 8.85
N MET A 344 -10.17 10.33 10.09
CA MET A 344 -9.66 11.05 11.25
C MET A 344 -8.21 10.69 11.58
N LEU A 345 -7.85 9.40 11.46
CA LEU A 345 -6.48 8.96 11.68
C LEU A 345 -5.52 9.54 10.65
N HIS A 346 -5.95 9.63 9.38
CA HIS A 346 -5.16 10.27 8.32
C HIS A 346 -4.89 11.75 8.65
N LEU A 347 -5.90 12.50 9.13
CA LEU A 347 -5.74 13.89 9.57
C LEU A 347 -4.69 14.00 10.69
N GLU A 348 -4.79 13.16 11.72
CA GLU A 348 -3.84 13.16 12.84
C GLU A 348 -2.40 12.85 12.38
N ILE A 349 -2.25 11.90 11.46
CA ILE A 349 -0.94 11.54 10.91
C ILE A 349 -0.34 12.70 10.13
N ILE A 350 -1.10 13.36 9.26
CA ILE A 350 -0.65 14.53 8.51
C ILE A 350 -0.23 15.65 9.48
N GLN A 351 -1.02 15.92 10.54
CA GLN A 351 -0.66 16.91 11.54
C GLN A 351 0.67 16.57 12.24
N GLN A 352 0.85 15.32 12.68
CA GLN A 352 2.07 14.88 13.34
C GLN A 352 3.28 14.88 12.38
N ARG A 353 3.10 14.57 11.12
CA ARG A 353 4.15 14.66 10.11
C ARG A 353 4.57 16.10 9.84
N LEU A 354 3.62 17.06 9.79
CA LEU A 354 3.94 18.48 9.68
C LEU A 354 4.82 18.94 10.86
N GLU A 355 4.49 18.52 12.06
CA GLU A 355 5.24 18.87 13.26
C GLU A 355 6.64 18.22 13.29
N ARG A 356 6.73 16.89 13.03
CA ARG A 356 7.98 16.14 13.20
C ARG A 356 8.94 16.25 12.02
N GLU A 357 8.43 16.20 10.80
CA GLU A 357 9.27 16.21 9.59
C GLU A 357 9.65 17.62 9.14
N PHE A 358 8.77 18.61 9.43
CA PHE A 358 8.93 19.98 8.95
C PHE A 358 9.02 21.03 10.07
N GLY A 359 8.87 20.65 11.34
CA GLY A 359 8.87 21.57 12.48
C GLY A 359 7.71 22.57 12.47
N MET A 360 6.63 22.25 11.74
CA MET A 360 5.48 23.14 11.54
C MET A 360 4.40 22.88 12.59
N SER A 361 4.25 23.78 13.55
CA SER A 361 3.13 23.76 14.48
C SER A 361 1.88 24.34 13.81
N VAL A 362 0.79 23.57 13.78
CA VAL A 362 -0.43 23.93 13.07
C VAL A 362 -1.67 23.88 13.96
N ILE A 363 -2.65 24.71 13.63
CA ILE A 363 -4.01 24.70 14.20
C ILE A 363 -4.90 23.97 13.20
N THR A 364 -5.56 22.91 13.63
CA THR A 364 -6.59 22.22 12.86
C THR A 364 -7.97 22.65 13.30
N THR A 365 -8.86 22.94 12.34
CA THR A 365 -10.26 23.21 12.65
C THR A 365 -11.02 21.92 12.97
N VAL A 366 -12.22 22.05 13.54
CA VAL A 366 -13.10 20.90 13.73
C VAL A 366 -13.36 20.21 12.38
N PRO A 367 -13.13 18.91 12.28
CA PRO A 367 -13.36 18.16 11.05
C PRO A 367 -14.83 18.17 10.62
N ASN A 368 -15.04 18.28 9.32
CA ASN A 368 -16.34 18.25 8.67
C ASN A 368 -16.38 17.20 7.56
N VAL A 369 -17.58 16.81 7.14
CA VAL A 369 -17.81 15.97 5.97
C VAL A 369 -18.46 16.83 4.87
N SER A 370 -18.32 16.43 3.61
CA SER A 370 -19.04 17.09 2.53
C SER A 370 -20.50 16.66 2.49
N TYR A 371 -21.39 17.65 2.31
CA TYR A 371 -22.81 17.42 2.18
C TYR A 371 -23.30 17.69 0.75
N HIS A 372 -24.21 16.86 0.28
CA HIS A 372 -24.98 17.12 -0.92
C HIS A 372 -26.26 17.88 -0.52
N ALA A 373 -26.34 19.14 -0.93
CA ALA A 373 -27.54 19.93 -0.69
C ALA A 373 -28.34 20.10 -1.98
N PHE A 374 -29.67 20.03 -1.87
CA PHE A 374 -30.57 20.30 -2.97
C PHE A 374 -31.41 21.56 -2.64
N THR A 375 -31.53 22.46 -3.61
CA THR A 375 -32.36 23.62 -3.38
C THR A 375 -33.84 23.30 -3.53
N ARG A 376 -34.72 23.94 -2.74
CA ARG A 376 -36.19 23.78 -2.90
C ARG A 376 -36.70 24.23 -4.27
N LYS A 377 -35.98 25.13 -4.95
CA LYS A 377 -36.34 25.67 -6.28
C LYS A 377 -35.94 24.74 -7.42
N ASP A 378 -34.91 23.94 -7.23
CA ASP A 378 -34.42 22.97 -8.23
C ASP A 378 -33.90 21.71 -7.50
N PRO A 379 -34.79 20.71 -7.28
CA PRO A 379 -34.41 19.48 -6.60
C PRO A 379 -33.40 18.60 -7.37
N ASN A 380 -33.16 18.88 -8.65
CA ASN A 380 -32.20 18.14 -9.46
C ASN A 380 -30.82 18.80 -9.49
N LYS A 381 -30.70 20.00 -8.94
CA LYS A 381 -29.41 20.70 -8.86
C LYS A 381 -28.74 20.40 -7.54
N MET A 382 -27.81 19.47 -7.57
CA MET A 382 -26.94 19.16 -6.45
C MET A 382 -25.91 20.29 -6.23
N ILE A 383 -25.75 20.73 -4.99
CA ILE A 383 -24.72 21.66 -4.54
C ILE A 383 -23.87 20.93 -3.52
N LEU A 384 -22.58 20.87 -3.72
CA LEU A 384 -21.62 20.37 -2.74
C LEU A 384 -21.40 21.48 -1.69
N VAL A 385 -21.59 21.17 -0.40
CA VAL A 385 -21.45 22.10 0.72
C VAL A 385 -20.41 21.59 1.70
#